data_f0f54e35ff5828d651783660ef03ebc9
#
_entry.id   f0f54e35ff5828d651783660ef03ebc9
#
_cell.length_a   1.000
_cell.length_b   1.000
_cell.length_c   1.000
_cell.angle_alpha   90.00
_cell.angle_beta   90.00
_cell.angle_gamma   90.00
#
_symmetry.space_group_name_H-M   'P 1'
#
loop_
_entity.id
_entity.type
_entity.pdbx_description
1 polymer ?
#
loop_
_entity_poly.entity_id
_entity_poly.type
_entity_poly.pdbx_seq_one_letter_code
_entity_poly.pdbx_strand_id
1 'polypeptide(L)'
;MKRKHLVIGIGSPLISDDAIGIRVAEAIMRLELPDVDVEEASVSGLDLIEKMMDYKRVVVVDAIVTHDDPPGTVTVLTPNAFSSTVHGVNPHETNIATALELGRMLEPERFPKQIFFVAVEALNTVDISEEMTPPLKAALPVAVDKVLEILRRP
;
A
#
# COMPACT_ATOMS: atom_id res chain seq x y z
N MET A 1 21.28 1.74 7.78
CA MET A 1 21.28 0.84 6.60
C MET A 1 19.88 0.31 6.35
N LYS A 2 19.43 0.37 5.12
CA LYS A 2 18.11 -0.15 4.75
C LYS A 2 18.12 -1.67 4.70
N ARG A 3 17.01 -2.27 5.10
CA ARG A 3 16.83 -3.70 5.03
C ARG A 3 16.46 -4.12 3.61
N LYS A 4 16.28 -5.41 3.38
CA LYS A 4 16.02 -5.94 2.04
C LYS A 4 14.64 -5.57 1.50
N HIS A 5 13.64 -5.59 2.36
CA HIS A 5 12.25 -5.36 1.99
C HIS A 5 11.65 -4.17 2.75
N LEU A 6 10.69 -3.51 2.11
CA LEU A 6 9.95 -2.40 2.71
C LEU A 6 8.46 -2.65 2.59
N VAL A 7 7.74 -2.44 3.67
CA VAL A 7 6.28 -2.38 3.67
C VAL A 7 5.87 -0.94 3.94
N ILE A 8 5.06 -0.37 3.06
CA ILE A 8 4.55 1.00 3.23
C ILE A 8 3.04 0.94 3.33
N GLY A 9 2.50 1.45 4.44
CA GLY A 9 1.07 1.67 4.58
C GLY A 9 0.73 3.10 4.22
N ILE A 10 -0.19 3.29 3.28
CA ILE A 10 -0.64 4.61 2.84
C ILE A 10 -2.03 4.86 3.39
N GLY A 11 -2.29 6.08 3.83
CA GLY A 11 -3.62 6.49 4.26
C GLY A 11 -3.61 7.45 5.43
N SER A 12 -4.80 7.68 5.98
CA SER A 12 -5.00 8.51 7.16
C SER A 12 -5.68 7.70 8.26
N PRO A 13 -5.10 7.66 9.47
CA PRO A 13 -5.72 6.92 10.57
C PRO A 13 -7.00 7.57 11.11
N LEU A 14 -7.32 8.78 10.65
CA LEU A 14 -8.48 9.54 11.13
C LEU A 14 -9.65 9.56 10.16
N ILE A 15 -9.55 8.87 9.03
CA ILE A 15 -10.59 8.88 7.98
C ILE A 15 -11.07 7.46 7.68
N SER A 16 -11.77 6.87 8.65
CA SER A 16 -12.46 5.59 8.50
C SER A 16 -11.61 4.52 7.76
N ASP A 17 -12.11 3.99 6.65
CA ASP A 17 -11.47 2.90 5.90
C ASP A 17 -10.15 3.28 5.23
N ASP A 18 -9.90 4.58 5.07
CA ASP A 18 -8.61 5.05 4.55
C ASP A 18 -7.44 4.66 5.46
N ALA A 19 -7.73 4.29 6.69
CA ALA A 19 -6.75 3.85 7.67
C ALA A 19 -6.21 2.43 7.42
N ILE A 20 -6.80 1.65 6.51
CA ILE A 20 -6.44 0.23 6.39
C ILE A 20 -4.94 0.02 6.13
N GLY A 21 -4.35 0.81 5.24
CA GLY A 21 -2.91 0.71 4.95
C GLY A 21 -2.05 0.95 6.18
N ILE A 22 -2.41 1.96 6.97
CA ILE A 22 -1.71 2.29 8.23
C ILE A 22 -1.85 1.16 9.25
N ARG A 23 -3.06 0.61 9.39
CA ARG A 23 -3.31 -0.49 10.34
C ARG A 23 -2.56 -1.76 9.98
N VAL A 24 -2.46 -2.08 8.69
CA VAL A 24 -1.65 -3.21 8.22
C VAL A 24 -0.17 -2.97 8.52
N ALA A 25 0.33 -1.78 8.22
CA ALA A 25 1.73 -1.43 8.49
C ALA A 25 2.04 -1.57 9.99
N GLU A 26 1.17 -1.07 10.86
CA GLU A 26 1.33 -1.23 12.31
C GLU A 26 1.39 -2.70 12.73
N ALA A 27 0.54 -3.53 12.16
CA ALA A 27 0.51 -4.97 12.47
C ALA A 27 1.81 -5.66 12.04
N ILE A 28 2.33 -5.33 10.86
CA ILE A 28 3.59 -5.88 10.36
C ILE A 28 4.76 -5.41 11.23
N MET A 29 4.76 -4.15 11.63
CA MET A 29 5.81 -3.58 12.49
C MET A 29 5.92 -4.34 13.83
N ARG A 30 4.78 -4.70 14.42
CA ARG A 30 4.75 -5.45 15.68
C ARG A 30 5.37 -6.84 15.59
N LEU A 31 5.46 -7.41 14.39
CA LEU A 31 6.06 -8.73 14.19
C LEU A 31 7.59 -8.70 14.19
N GLU A 32 8.18 -7.53 14.10
CA GLU A 32 9.64 -7.33 14.15
C GLU A 32 10.39 -8.28 13.20
N LEU A 33 9.96 -8.31 11.93
CA LEU A 33 10.55 -9.19 10.92
C LEU A 33 11.98 -8.74 10.58
N PRO A 34 12.96 -9.66 10.52
CA PRO A 34 14.38 -9.30 10.49
C PRO A 34 14.84 -8.53 9.25
N ASP A 35 14.31 -8.81 8.07
CA ASP A 35 14.75 -8.17 6.83
C ASP A 35 13.75 -7.19 6.26
N VAL A 36 12.87 -6.66 7.11
CA VAL A 36 11.76 -5.82 6.69
C VAL A 36 11.77 -4.50 7.45
N ASP A 37 11.76 -3.40 6.71
CA ASP A 37 11.48 -2.08 7.25
C ASP A 37 9.99 -1.77 7.01
N VAL A 38 9.39 -1.01 7.90
CA VAL A 38 7.98 -0.60 7.79
C VAL A 38 7.90 0.91 7.88
N GLU A 39 7.17 1.51 6.94
CA GLU A 39 6.94 2.96 6.89
C GLU A 39 5.47 3.25 6.73
N GLU A 40 5.06 4.42 7.15
CA GLU A 40 3.72 4.94 6.93
C GLU A 40 3.82 6.20 6.10
N ALA A 41 2.87 6.40 5.18
CA ALA A 41 2.85 7.57 4.33
C ALA A 41 1.42 8.09 4.20
N SER A 42 1.25 9.40 4.25
CA SER A 42 -0.06 10.02 4.11
C SER A 42 -0.40 10.40 2.68
N VAL A 43 0.50 10.22 1.73
CA VAL A 43 0.39 10.54 0.32
C VAL A 43 1.26 11.63 -0.17
N SER A 44 2.13 11.40 -0.96
CA SER A 44 2.33 12.08 -2.23
C SER A 44 3.31 11.25 -2.96
N GLY A 45 3.20 11.22 -4.24
CA GLY A 45 3.98 10.33 -5.05
C GLY A 45 5.49 10.49 -4.85
N LEU A 46 5.98 11.72 -4.73
CA LEU A 46 7.43 11.97 -4.61
C LEU A 46 7.99 11.49 -3.29
N ASP A 47 7.28 11.72 -2.19
CA ASP A 47 7.68 11.25 -0.87
C ASP A 47 7.72 9.72 -0.82
N LEU A 48 6.73 9.09 -1.43
CA LEU A 48 6.64 7.64 -1.53
C LEU A 48 7.86 7.08 -2.28
N ILE A 49 8.19 7.66 -3.42
CA ILE A 49 9.33 7.24 -4.25
C ILE A 49 10.63 7.30 -3.48
N GLU A 50 10.87 8.40 -2.76
CA GLU A 50 12.07 8.57 -1.97
C GLU A 50 12.20 7.48 -0.90
N LYS A 51 11.08 7.13 -0.24
CA LYS A 51 11.07 6.06 0.75
C LYS A 51 11.37 4.69 0.16
N MET A 52 10.98 4.45 -1.09
CA MET A 52 11.13 3.16 -1.75
C MET A 52 12.54 2.86 -2.27
N MET A 53 13.36 3.88 -2.48
CA MET A 53 14.67 3.70 -3.08
C MET A 53 15.58 2.81 -2.26
N ASP A 54 16.40 2.02 -2.96
CA ASP A 54 17.41 1.11 -2.39
C ASP A 54 16.85 -0.15 -1.72
N TYR A 55 15.55 -0.39 -1.84
CA TYR A 55 14.96 -1.66 -1.42
C TYR A 55 14.80 -2.60 -2.61
N LYS A 56 14.98 -3.88 -2.36
CA LYS A 56 14.82 -4.91 -3.39
C LYS A 56 13.35 -5.15 -3.71
N ARG A 57 12.52 -5.23 -2.67
CA ARG A 57 11.08 -5.48 -2.79
C ARG A 57 10.31 -4.51 -1.90
N VAL A 58 9.27 -3.95 -2.46
CA VAL A 58 8.38 -3.03 -1.73
C VAL A 58 6.94 -3.51 -1.85
N VAL A 59 6.27 -3.55 -0.72
CA VAL A 59 4.84 -3.85 -0.65
C VAL A 59 4.12 -2.60 -0.17
N VAL A 60 3.22 -2.08 -0.99
CA VAL A 60 2.43 -0.89 -0.67
C VAL A 60 1.01 -1.34 -0.33
N VAL A 61 0.52 -0.92 0.82
CA VAL A 61 -0.85 -1.25 1.26
C VAL A 61 -1.69 0.01 1.27
N ASP A 62 -2.82 -0.01 0.58
CA ASP A 62 -3.69 1.15 0.43
C ASP A 62 -5.15 0.75 0.29
N ALA A 63 -6.03 1.65 0.70
CA ALA A 63 -7.45 1.54 0.42
C ALA A 63 -7.72 2.00 -1.02
N ILE A 64 -8.61 1.31 -1.71
CA ILE A 64 -9.06 1.73 -3.05
C ILE A 64 -10.58 1.80 -3.08
N VAL A 65 -11.11 2.60 -3.99
CA VAL A 65 -12.55 2.71 -4.23
C VAL A 65 -12.78 2.53 -5.72
N THR A 66 -13.13 1.32 -6.13
CA THR A 66 -13.38 0.99 -7.53
C THR A 66 -14.86 0.81 -7.83
N HIS A 67 -15.65 0.48 -6.81
CA HIS A 67 -17.06 0.08 -6.92
C HIS A 67 -17.28 -1.21 -7.72
N ASP A 68 -16.19 -1.90 -8.07
CA ASP A 68 -16.26 -3.15 -8.83
C ASP A 68 -16.30 -4.39 -7.95
N ASP A 69 -15.81 -4.27 -6.72
CA ASP A 69 -15.73 -5.37 -5.76
C ASP A 69 -16.44 -5.02 -4.46
N PRO A 70 -16.89 -6.01 -3.69
CA PRO A 70 -17.45 -5.75 -2.37
C PRO A 70 -16.42 -5.12 -1.43
N PRO A 71 -16.84 -4.21 -0.55
CA PRO A 71 -15.93 -3.66 0.47
C PRO A 71 -15.28 -4.77 1.29
N GLY A 72 -13.98 -4.60 1.55
CA GLY A 72 -13.18 -5.61 2.24
C GLY A 72 -12.47 -6.59 1.33
N THR A 73 -12.69 -6.53 0.03
CA THR A 73 -11.98 -7.36 -0.93
C THR A 73 -10.50 -6.97 -0.95
N VAL A 74 -9.62 -7.95 -0.75
CA VAL A 74 -8.17 -7.74 -0.75
C VAL A 74 -7.60 -8.28 -2.06
N THR A 75 -6.93 -7.41 -2.81
CA THR A 75 -6.37 -7.76 -4.11
C THR A 75 -4.88 -7.42 -4.15
N VAL A 76 -4.07 -8.34 -4.66
CA VAL A 76 -2.64 -8.10 -4.88
C VAL A 76 -2.45 -7.69 -6.33
N LEU A 77 -1.85 -6.53 -6.54
CA LEU A 77 -1.67 -5.94 -7.87
C LEU A 77 -0.21 -5.61 -8.13
N THR A 78 0.20 -5.78 -9.40
CA THR A 78 1.47 -5.23 -9.89
C THR A 78 1.28 -3.73 -10.17
N PRO A 79 2.36 -2.94 -10.35
CA PRO A 79 2.22 -1.53 -10.69
C PRO A 79 1.37 -1.27 -11.93
N ASN A 80 1.51 -2.09 -12.98
CA ASN A 80 0.71 -1.94 -14.18
C ASN A 80 -0.77 -2.25 -13.94
N ALA A 81 -1.06 -3.31 -13.19
CA ALA A 81 -2.43 -3.67 -12.85
C ALA A 81 -3.06 -2.61 -11.94
N PHE A 82 -2.30 -2.08 -10.99
CA PHE A 82 -2.75 -0.99 -10.11
C PHE A 82 -3.11 0.24 -10.92
N SER A 83 -2.24 0.65 -11.82
CA SER A 83 -2.44 1.80 -12.69
C SER A 83 -3.72 1.66 -13.53
N SER A 84 -3.96 0.47 -14.09
CA SER A 84 -5.14 0.19 -14.89
C SER A 84 -6.42 0.19 -14.06
N THR A 85 -6.34 -0.33 -12.84
CA THR A 85 -7.51 -0.45 -11.95
C THR A 85 -7.99 0.91 -11.45
N VAL A 86 -7.05 1.82 -11.11
CA VAL A 86 -7.38 3.09 -10.46
C VAL A 86 -7.41 4.28 -11.41
N HIS A 87 -7.09 4.07 -12.68
CA HIS A 87 -6.99 5.14 -13.66
C HIS A 87 -8.31 5.91 -13.79
N GLY A 88 -8.24 7.23 -13.54
CA GLY A 88 -9.40 8.11 -13.63
C GLY A 88 -10.41 7.98 -12.51
N VAL A 89 -10.20 7.06 -11.57
CA VAL A 89 -11.15 6.83 -10.46
C VAL A 89 -10.82 7.73 -9.27
N ASN A 90 -9.54 7.82 -8.91
CA ASN A 90 -9.11 8.57 -7.75
C ASN A 90 -7.80 9.30 -8.06
N PRO A 91 -7.76 10.66 -7.94
CA PRO A 91 -6.54 11.43 -8.22
C PRO A 91 -5.33 11.01 -7.38
N HIS A 92 -5.59 10.54 -6.16
CA HIS A 92 -4.55 10.06 -5.24
C HIS A 92 -3.81 8.84 -5.80
N GLU A 93 -4.53 7.80 -6.20
CA GLU A 93 -3.91 6.60 -6.76
C GLU A 93 -3.28 6.87 -8.13
N THR A 94 -3.86 7.78 -8.89
CA THR A 94 -3.30 8.21 -10.18
C THR A 94 -1.93 8.88 -9.97
N ASN A 95 -1.80 9.70 -8.93
CA ASN A 95 -0.54 10.36 -8.59
C ASN A 95 0.53 9.35 -8.18
N ILE A 96 0.15 8.29 -7.46
CA ILE A 96 1.07 7.22 -7.08
C ILE A 96 1.60 6.53 -8.33
N ALA A 97 0.72 6.16 -9.27
CA ALA A 97 1.12 5.49 -10.51
C ALA A 97 2.10 6.34 -11.33
N THR A 98 1.82 7.62 -11.46
CA THR A 98 2.69 8.56 -12.17
C THR A 98 4.05 8.69 -11.49
N ALA A 99 4.06 8.78 -10.17
CA ALA A 99 5.30 8.91 -9.40
C ALA A 99 6.18 7.67 -9.52
N LEU A 100 5.59 6.47 -9.53
CA LEU A 100 6.34 5.23 -9.72
C LEU A 100 7.04 5.22 -11.09
N GLU A 101 6.35 5.63 -12.12
CA GLU A 101 6.92 5.69 -13.47
C GLU A 101 8.09 6.69 -13.50
N LEU A 102 7.91 7.86 -12.89
CA LEU A 102 8.95 8.87 -12.82
C LEU A 102 10.17 8.37 -12.04
N GLY A 103 9.95 7.70 -10.90
CA GLY A 103 11.05 7.15 -10.11
C GLY A 103 11.86 6.12 -10.88
N ARG A 104 11.18 5.26 -11.62
CA ARG A 104 11.84 4.26 -12.46
C ARG A 104 12.70 4.90 -13.54
N MET A 105 12.22 5.98 -14.15
CA MET A 105 12.95 6.69 -15.21
C MET A 105 14.15 7.46 -14.68
N LEU A 106 14.01 8.11 -13.52
CA LEU A 106 15.04 8.98 -12.98
C LEU A 106 16.15 8.22 -12.25
N GLU A 107 15.82 7.16 -11.54
CA GLU A 107 16.76 6.42 -10.71
C GLU A 107 16.59 4.90 -10.91
N PRO A 108 16.81 4.39 -12.14
CA PRO A 108 16.51 2.99 -12.44
C PRO A 108 17.30 1.98 -11.62
N GLU A 109 18.52 2.34 -11.20
CA GLU A 109 19.37 1.43 -10.42
C GLU A 109 18.98 1.35 -8.95
N ARG A 110 18.37 2.43 -8.42
CA ARG A 110 17.94 2.50 -7.02
C ARG A 110 16.47 2.10 -6.87
N PHE A 111 15.73 2.13 -7.96
CA PHE A 111 14.30 1.80 -7.95
C PHE A 111 14.10 0.32 -7.64
N PRO A 112 13.11 -0.05 -6.80
CA PRO A 112 12.88 -1.45 -6.44
C PRO A 112 12.60 -2.31 -7.66
N LYS A 113 13.17 -3.51 -7.69
CA LYS A 113 12.94 -4.45 -8.79
C LYS A 113 11.56 -5.09 -8.71
N GLN A 114 11.02 -5.21 -7.51
CA GLN A 114 9.70 -5.81 -7.28
C GLN A 114 8.86 -4.88 -6.43
N ILE A 115 7.70 -4.51 -6.96
CA ILE A 115 6.72 -3.70 -6.24
C ILE A 115 5.38 -4.41 -6.32
N PHE A 116 4.74 -4.60 -5.18
CA PHE A 116 3.40 -5.17 -5.09
C PHE A 116 2.50 -4.21 -4.34
N PHE A 117 1.25 -4.11 -4.80
CA PHE A 117 0.22 -3.39 -4.08
C PHE A 117 -0.73 -4.40 -3.44
N VAL A 118 -1.00 -4.22 -2.15
CA VAL A 118 -2.08 -4.90 -1.46
C VAL A 118 -3.19 -3.87 -1.32
N ALA A 119 -4.17 -3.96 -2.19
CA ALA A 119 -5.27 -3.01 -2.27
C ALA A 119 -6.51 -3.58 -1.61
N VAL A 120 -7.16 -2.79 -0.77
CA VAL A 120 -8.37 -3.21 -0.04
C VAL A 120 -9.52 -2.30 -0.46
N GLU A 121 -10.58 -2.91 -1.01
CA GLU A 121 -11.78 -2.15 -1.41
C GLU A 121 -12.43 -1.54 -0.17
N ALA A 122 -12.56 -0.22 -0.13
CA ALA A 122 -13.10 0.53 0.99
C ALA A 122 -14.60 0.79 0.81
N LEU A 123 -15.30 0.95 1.92
CA LEU A 123 -16.69 1.36 1.94
C LEU A 123 -16.82 2.86 2.21
N ASN A 124 -16.05 3.38 3.14
CA ASN A 124 -16.12 4.77 3.56
C ASN A 124 -14.72 5.37 3.70
N THR A 125 -14.38 6.33 2.84
CA THR A 125 -13.10 7.05 2.86
C THR A 125 -13.31 8.55 3.04
N VAL A 126 -14.46 8.96 3.57
CA VAL A 126 -14.86 10.37 3.68
C VAL A 126 -15.03 10.82 5.13
N ASP A 127 -15.67 9.99 5.96
CA ASP A 127 -16.01 10.37 7.32
C ASP A 127 -14.81 10.38 8.25
N ILE A 128 -14.73 11.37 9.12
CA ILE A 128 -13.73 11.45 10.16
C ILE A 128 -14.10 10.42 11.23
N SER A 129 -13.28 9.41 11.38
CA SER A 129 -13.47 8.35 12.37
C SER A 129 -12.17 7.56 12.53
N GLU A 130 -11.83 7.22 13.76
CA GLU A 130 -10.69 6.35 14.02
C GLU A 130 -11.04 4.88 13.75
N GLU A 131 -12.32 4.57 13.57
CA GLU A 131 -12.75 3.21 13.31
C GLU A 131 -13.04 2.97 11.83
N MET A 132 -12.56 1.84 11.34
CA MET A 132 -12.93 1.36 10.02
C MET A 132 -14.32 0.71 10.06
N THR A 133 -14.96 0.63 8.90
CA THR A 133 -16.23 -0.10 8.78
C THR A 133 -16.02 -1.60 9.00
N PRO A 134 -17.08 -2.34 9.36
CA PRO A 134 -16.96 -3.79 9.62
C PRO A 134 -16.27 -4.59 8.52
N PRO A 135 -16.55 -4.40 7.22
CA PRO A 135 -15.84 -5.16 6.20
C PRO A 135 -14.35 -4.88 6.16
N LEU A 136 -13.91 -3.65 6.49
CA LEU A 136 -12.50 -3.33 6.52
C LEU A 136 -11.82 -3.86 7.79
N LYS A 137 -12.52 -3.90 8.91
CA LYS A 137 -12.01 -4.56 10.11
C LYS A 137 -11.78 -6.04 9.85
N ALA A 138 -12.70 -6.69 9.15
CA ALA A 138 -12.57 -8.11 8.79
C ALA A 138 -11.44 -8.33 7.77
N ALA A 139 -11.18 -7.36 6.90
CA ALA A 139 -10.13 -7.46 5.89
C ALA A 139 -8.71 -7.31 6.46
N LEU A 140 -8.57 -6.68 7.63
CA LEU A 140 -7.26 -6.41 8.21
C LEU A 140 -6.38 -7.66 8.32
N PRO A 141 -6.80 -8.77 8.96
CA PRO A 141 -5.96 -9.97 9.03
C PRO A 141 -5.70 -10.59 7.65
N VAL A 142 -6.65 -10.50 6.73
CA VAL A 142 -6.46 -11.01 5.37
C VAL A 142 -5.37 -10.22 4.64
N ALA A 143 -5.40 -8.90 4.76
CA ALA A 143 -4.39 -8.05 4.15
C ALA A 143 -3.00 -8.29 4.75
N VAL A 144 -2.91 -8.44 6.08
CA VAL A 144 -1.66 -8.79 6.76
C VAL A 144 -1.11 -10.10 6.21
N ASP A 145 -1.94 -11.13 6.08
CA ASP A 145 -1.52 -12.43 5.55
C ASP A 145 -1.02 -12.31 4.11
N LYS A 146 -1.65 -11.48 3.29
CA LYS A 146 -1.17 -11.25 1.91
C LYS A 146 0.18 -10.56 1.88
N VAL A 147 0.41 -9.59 2.74
CA VAL A 147 1.73 -8.94 2.86
C VAL A 147 2.79 -9.98 3.25
N LEU A 148 2.53 -10.79 4.26
CA LEU A 148 3.45 -11.83 4.72
C LEU A 148 3.75 -12.84 3.62
N GLU A 149 2.75 -13.24 2.86
CA GLU A 149 2.90 -14.15 1.73
C GLU A 149 3.84 -13.57 0.68
N ILE A 150 3.68 -12.30 0.33
CA ILE A 150 4.54 -11.62 -0.63
C ILE A 150 5.98 -11.53 -0.11
N LEU A 151 6.16 -11.20 1.15
CA LEU A 151 7.49 -11.08 1.74
C LEU A 151 8.26 -12.41 1.77
N ARG A 152 7.55 -13.53 1.78
CA ARG A 152 8.15 -14.87 1.79
C ARG A 152 8.47 -15.40 0.40
N ARG A 153 8.03 -14.75 -0.67
CA ARG A 153 8.32 -15.19 -2.03
C ARG A 153 9.84 -15.13 -2.31
N PRO A 154 10.37 -16.09 -3.07
CA PRO A 154 11.81 -16.09 -3.44
C PRO A 154 12.20 -14.88 -4.28
#